data_5c8a1b9ac1fb7c9ee63fe74c927096d6
#
_entry.id   5c8a1b9ac1fb7c9ee63fe74c927096d6
#
_cell.length_a   1.000
_cell.length_b   1.000
_cell.length_c   1.000
_cell.angle_alpha   90.00
_cell.angle_beta   90.00
_cell.angle_gamma   90.00
#
_symmetry.space_group_name_H-M   'P 1'
#
loop_
_entity.id
_entity.type
_entity.pdbx_description
1 polymer ?
#
loop_
_entity_poly.entity_id
_entity_poly.type
_entity_poly.pdbx_seq_one_letter_code
_entity_poly.pdbx_strand_id
1 'polypeptide(L)'
;MQTVTTCVYAGVADAASELTLSIAAKPSLETLVQDWTWLWIPASIFAAAAQAGRNAIQRSLTEKLGTLGATQVRFLYGFPFAALFAAIALFATGSTFPSMDLSFALFVAAGAVSQIAATALMLAAMRQRAFVVVTAWTKTEPVQVAVFGLVVLGDTISWLAMAAIIVATTGVTVMARKPVSGPQEGSAWQPAVLGLLAGACFAIAAVTFRGGILALGDGHFLMRASLTLACGLGVQTLLLAAWMMIFHYEAWVRCLHAWRISIWGGLLGASASSGWFLGFALTAAANVRTLGLVEVLFAQLLSWRVFASKSTRQEVIGTVLIVVGVACLLLASA
;
A
#
# COMPACT_ATOMS: atom_id res chain seq x y z
N MET A 1 1.88 -55.22 47.82
CA MET A 1 2.71 -53.98 47.56
C MET A 1 2.93 -53.69 46.06
N GLN A 2 2.72 -54.64 45.18
CA GLN A 2 2.91 -54.48 43.71
C GLN A 2 1.73 -53.82 42.98
N THR A 3 0.51 -53.88 43.52
CA THR A 3 -0.70 -53.36 42.83
C THR A 3 -0.89 -51.84 42.92
N VAL A 4 -0.29 -51.18 43.91
CA VAL A 4 -0.38 -49.72 44.07
C VAL A 4 0.57 -48.96 43.18
N THR A 5 1.74 -49.56 42.89
CA THR A 5 2.78 -48.97 42.03
C THR A 5 2.34 -48.93 40.56
N THR A 6 1.58 -49.93 40.12
CA THR A 6 1.08 -50.04 38.73
C THR A 6 0.00 -48.99 38.42
N CYS A 7 -0.88 -48.65 39.40
CA CYS A 7 -1.92 -47.62 39.22
C CYS A 7 -1.32 -46.22 39.15
N VAL A 8 -0.26 -45.93 39.92
CA VAL A 8 0.36 -44.62 39.92
C VAL A 8 1.09 -44.37 38.61
N TYR A 9 1.77 -45.38 38.03
CA TYR A 9 2.43 -45.25 36.74
C TYR A 9 1.45 -45.10 35.57
N ALA A 10 0.32 -45.77 35.61
CA ALA A 10 -0.73 -45.61 34.59
C ALA A 10 -1.35 -44.20 34.61
N GLY A 11 -1.62 -43.62 35.78
CA GLY A 11 -2.16 -42.27 35.89
C GLY A 11 -1.16 -41.15 35.49
N VAL A 12 0.15 -41.38 35.70
CA VAL A 12 1.18 -40.42 35.24
C VAL A 12 1.39 -40.50 33.71
N ALA A 13 1.30 -41.72 33.14
CA ALA A 13 1.38 -41.87 31.68
C ALA A 13 0.18 -41.26 30.95
N ASP A 14 -1.06 -41.41 31.51
CA ASP A 14 -2.24 -40.77 30.95
C ASP A 14 -2.22 -39.28 31.08
N ALA A 15 -1.77 -38.72 32.19
CA ALA A 15 -1.60 -37.26 32.35
C ALA A 15 -0.53 -36.70 31.46
N ALA A 16 0.57 -37.46 31.23
CA ALA A 16 1.61 -37.05 30.27
C ALA A 16 1.14 -37.14 28.82
N SER A 17 0.29 -38.11 28.47
CA SER A 17 -0.32 -38.22 27.13
C SER A 17 -1.36 -37.11 26.87
N GLU A 18 -2.19 -36.76 27.87
CA GLU A 18 -3.09 -35.63 27.74
C GLU A 18 -2.38 -34.28 27.67
N LEU A 19 -1.24 -34.13 28.39
CA LEU A 19 -0.42 -32.93 28.31
C LEU A 19 0.27 -32.80 26.94
N THR A 20 0.76 -33.91 26.39
CA THR A 20 1.36 -33.93 25.03
C THR A 20 0.30 -33.74 23.94
N LEU A 21 -0.90 -34.27 24.09
CA LEU A 21 -2.03 -34.01 23.19
C LEU A 21 -2.50 -32.55 23.30
N SER A 22 -2.52 -31.96 24.49
CA SER A 22 -2.87 -30.54 24.69
C SER A 22 -1.81 -29.58 24.15
N ILE A 23 -0.53 -29.97 24.18
CA ILE A 23 0.58 -29.20 23.58
C ILE A 23 0.59 -29.36 22.05
N ALA A 24 0.24 -30.54 21.53
CA ALA A 24 0.09 -30.78 20.10
C ALA A 24 -1.15 -30.14 19.47
N ALA A 25 -2.18 -29.80 20.29
CA ALA A 25 -3.39 -29.13 19.84
C ALA A 25 -3.28 -27.61 19.81
N LYS A 26 -2.15 -27.01 20.21
CA LYS A 26 -1.90 -25.59 19.90
C LYS A 26 -1.62 -25.47 18.41
N PRO A 27 -2.49 -24.76 17.65
CA PRO A 27 -2.22 -24.52 16.24
C PRO A 27 -0.82 -23.92 16.12
N SER A 28 0.01 -24.47 15.23
CA SER A 28 1.32 -23.92 14.94
C SER A 28 1.16 -22.47 14.49
N LEU A 29 2.13 -21.62 14.78
CA LEU A 29 2.14 -20.23 14.30
C LEU A 29 1.87 -20.13 12.78
N GLU A 30 2.30 -21.14 12.02
CA GLU A 30 2.03 -21.25 10.58
C GLU A 30 0.55 -21.48 10.26
N THR A 31 -0.19 -22.29 11.04
CA THR A 31 -1.63 -22.47 10.86
C THR A 31 -2.42 -21.21 11.23
N LEU A 32 -1.99 -20.49 12.28
CA LEU A 32 -2.62 -19.21 12.65
C LEU A 32 -2.37 -18.11 11.62
N VAL A 33 -1.21 -18.11 10.96
CA VAL A 33 -0.90 -17.16 9.87
C VAL A 33 -1.68 -17.53 8.61
N GLN A 34 -1.86 -18.81 8.32
CA GLN A 34 -2.61 -19.29 7.16
C GLN A 34 -4.10 -18.92 7.24
N ASP A 35 -4.67 -18.88 8.45
CA ASP A 35 -6.07 -18.46 8.66
C ASP A 35 -6.32 -16.98 8.37
N TRP A 36 -5.30 -16.11 8.37
CA TRP A 36 -5.44 -14.66 8.18
C TRP A 36 -4.98 -14.17 6.80
N THR A 37 -4.45 -15.04 5.96
CA THR A 37 -3.94 -14.63 4.64
C THR A 37 -4.98 -13.96 3.78
N TRP A 38 -6.25 -14.39 3.83
CA TRP A 38 -7.36 -13.80 3.07
C TRP A 38 -7.63 -12.32 3.38
N LEU A 39 -7.17 -11.81 4.55
CA LEU A 39 -7.38 -10.42 4.96
C LEU A 39 -6.69 -9.41 4.03
N TRP A 40 -5.70 -9.83 3.22
CA TRP A 40 -5.10 -8.92 2.26
C TRP A 40 -6.13 -8.36 1.25
N ILE A 41 -7.19 -9.12 0.95
CA ILE A 41 -8.24 -8.73 0.00
C ILE A 41 -9.06 -7.56 0.55
N PRO A 42 -9.79 -7.68 1.68
CA PRO A 42 -10.55 -6.56 2.22
C PRO A 42 -9.65 -5.39 2.63
N ALA A 43 -8.43 -5.64 3.11
CA ALA A 43 -7.47 -4.58 3.42
C ALA A 43 -7.09 -3.75 2.19
N SER A 44 -6.84 -4.40 1.05
CA SER A 44 -6.52 -3.72 -0.22
C SER A 44 -7.72 -2.95 -0.79
N ILE A 45 -8.92 -3.50 -0.71
CA ILE A 45 -10.16 -2.82 -1.14
C ILE A 45 -10.42 -1.59 -0.27
N PHE A 46 -10.30 -1.73 1.05
CA PHE A 46 -10.41 -0.61 2.00
C PHE A 46 -9.36 0.47 1.69
N ALA A 47 -8.10 0.06 1.47
CA ALA A 47 -7.01 0.98 1.12
C ALA A 47 -7.31 1.75 -0.17
N ALA A 48 -7.83 1.07 -1.19
CA ALA A 48 -8.21 1.69 -2.47
C ALA A 48 -9.34 2.72 -2.28
N ALA A 49 -10.37 2.39 -1.49
CA ALA A 49 -11.47 3.31 -1.19
C ALA A 49 -11.00 4.53 -0.39
N ALA A 50 -10.23 4.31 0.69
CA ALA A 50 -9.67 5.39 1.52
C ALA A 50 -8.71 6.28 0.71
N GLN A 51 -7.94 5.69 -0.21
CA GLN A 51 -7.07 6.42 -1.12
C GLN A 51 -7.83 7.29 -2.10
N ALA A 52 -8.95 6.83 -2.64
CA ALA A 52 -9.82 7.64 -3.50
C ALA A 52 -10.34 8.87 -2.75
N GLY A 53 -10.81 8.70 -1.50
CA GLY A 53 -11.23 9.80 -0.63
C GLY A 53 -10.10 10.78 -0.31
N ARG A 54 -8.91 10.26 0.06
CA ARG A 54 -7.71 11.09 0.28
C ARG A 54 -7.36 11.90 -0.98
N ASN A 55 -7.38 11.28 -2.15
CA ASN A 55 -7.03 11.95 -3.41
C ASN A 55 -7.96 13.14 -3.69
N ALA A 56 -9.25 13.03 -3.34
CA ALA A 56 -10.20 14.13 -3.46
C ALA A 56 -9.82 15.32 -2.54
N ILE A 57 -9.49 15.06 -1.27
CA ILE A 57 -9.04 16.10 -0.32
C ILE A 57 -7.70 16.70 -0.77
N GLN A 58 -6.75 15.85 -1.19
CA GLN A 58 -5.43 16.29 -1.62
C GLN A 58 -5.50 17.20 -2.84
N ARG A 59 -6.44 16.99 -3.75
CA ARG A 59 -6.67 17.90 -4.89
C ARG A 59 -7.01 19.31 -4.43
N SER A 60 -7.92 19.47 -3.48
CA SER A 60 -8.27 20.81 -2.94
C SER A 60 -7.10 21.45 -2.18
N LEU A 61 -6.26 20.66 -1.51
CA LEU A 61 -5.07 21.15 -0.84
C LEU A 61 -3.97 21.56 -1.83
N THR A 62 -3.88 20.90 -2.98
CA THR A 62 -2.90 21.25 -4.03
C THR A 62 -3.17 22.65 -4.61
N GLU A 63 -4.44 23.01 -4.74
CA GLU A 63 -4.83 24.35 -5.19
C GLU A 63 -4.42 25.47 -4.20
N LYS A 64 -4.41 25.15 -2.90
CA LYS A 64 -4.12 26.13 -1.82
C LYS A 64 -2.64 26.17 -1.44
N LEU A 65 -1.97 25.02 -1.38
CA LEU A 65 -0.61 24.86 -0.84
C LEU A 65 0.43 24.58 -1.91
N GLY A 66 0.02 24.39 -3.17
CA GLY A 66 0.88 23.86 -4.20
C GLY A 66 1.18 22.37 -4.01
N THR A 67 1.90 21.81 -4.97
CA THR A 67 2.19 20.36 -5.00
C THR A 67 3.09 19.91 -3.85
N LEU A 68 4.10 20.70 -3.52
CA LEU A 68 5.05 20.39 -2.43
C LEU A 68 4.34 20.41 -1.07
N GLY A 69 3.54 21.44 -0.81
CA GLY A 69 2.78 21.55 0.43
C GLY A 69 1.75 20.45 0.59
N ALA A 70 0.99 20.13 -0.46
CA ALA A 70 0.01 19.04 -0.43
C ALA A 70 0.68 17.66 -0.22
N THR A 71 1.92 17.47 -0.70
CA THR A 71 2.69 16.25 -0.44
C THR A 71 3.12 16.17 1.01
N GLN A 72 3.67 17.26 1.57
CA GLN A 72 4.11 17.30 2.96
C GLN A 72 2.94 17.08 3.93
N VAL A 73 1.81 17.69 3.69
CA VAL A 73 0.58 17.53 4.49
C VAL A 73 0.20 16.05 4.64
N ARG A 74 0.31 15.27 3.58
CA ARG A 74 0.02 13.83 3.61
C ARG A 74 0.88 13.08 4.62
N PHE A 75 2.18 13.37 4.67
CA PHE A 75 3.11 12.69 5.56
C PHE A 75 3.02 13.26 6.97
N LEU A 76 3.07 14.57 7.11
CA LEU A 76 3.07 15.27 8.39
C LEU A 76 1.82 14.93 9.23
N TYR A 77 0.63 15.04 8.66
CA TYR A 77 -0.62 14.76 9.37
C TYR A 77 -1.00 13.27 9.33
N GLY A 78 -0.37 12.47 8.47
CA GLY A 78 -0.54 11.01 8.46
C GLY A 78 0.28 10.31 9.54
N PHE A 79 1.48 10.82 9.84
CA PHE A 79 2.39 10.22 10.80
C PHE A 79 1.79 10.01 12.20
N PRO A 80 1.11 10.98 12.84
CA PRO A 80 0.50 10.77 14.15
C PRO A 80 -0.53 9.63 14.16
N PHE A 81 -1.32 9.49 13.11
CA PHE A 81 -2.28 8.38 12.98
C PHE A 81 -1.58 7.04 12.77
N ALA A 82 -0.52 7.00 11.98
CA ALA A 82 0.25 5.77 11.81
C ALA A 82 0.94 5.34 13.11
N ALA A 83 1.45 6.28 13.89
CA ALA A 83 2.00 6.01 15.23
C ALA A 83 0.91 5.49 16.19
N LEU A 84 -0.29 6.09 16.14
CA LEU A 84 -1.45 5.61 16.90
C LEU A 84 -1.86 4.18 16.47
N PHE A 85 -1.89 3.88 15.17
CA PHE A 85 -2.19 2.54 14.67
C PHE A 85 -1.16 1.51 15.11
N ALA A 86 0.14 1.88 15.10
CA ALA A 86 1.20 1.02 15.63
C ALA A 86 1.06 0.79 17.14
N ALA A 87 0.71 1.81 17.91
CA ALA A 87 0.43 1.67 19.34
C ALA A 87 -0.77 0.75 19.59
N ILE A 88 -1.88 0.94 18.86
CA ILE A 88 -3.06 0.07 18.94
C ILE A 88 -2.68 -1.38 18.58
N ALA A 89 -1.90 -1.59 17.51
CA ALA A 89 -1.45 -2.92 17.12
C ALA A 89 -0.61 -3.59 18.21
N LEU A 90 0.31 -2.85 18.84
CA LEU A 90 1.14 -3.33 19.95
C LEU A 90 0.28 -3.82 21.12
N PHE A 91 -0.67 -3.00 21.57
CA PHE A 91 -1.54 -3.35 22.69
C PHE A 91 -2.54 -4.47 22.34
N ALA A 92 -3.13 -4.43 21.15
CA ALA A 92 -4.13 -5.42 20.73
C ALA A 92 -3.54 -6.81 20.49
N THR A 93 -2.30 -6.89 20.04
CA THR A 93 -1.63 -8.18 19.76
C THR A 93 -0.84 -8.72 20.94
N GLY A 94 -0.60 -7.90 21.98
CA GLY A 94 0.29 -8.26 23.09
C GLY A 94 1.74 -8.58 22.64
N SER A 95 2.10 -8.16 21.41
CA SER A 95 3.41 -8.45 20.84
C SER A 95 4.51 -7.67 21.57
N THR A 96 5.69 -8.26 21.65
CA THR A 96 6.90 -7.51 22.02
C THR A 96 7.27 -6.58 20.87
N PHE A 97 7.95 -5.49 21.19
CA PHE A 97 8.44 -4.56 20.16
C PHE A 97 9.50 -5.28 19.31
N PRO A 98 9.31 -5.37 17.98
CA PRO A 98 10.26 -6.08 17.11
C PRO A 98 11.63 -5.41 17.11
N SER A 99 12.70 -6.19 16.99
CA SER A 99 14.05 -5.68 16.81
C SER A 99 14.18 -5.06 15.41
N MET A 100 14.59 -3.81 15.38
CA MET A 100 14.85 -3.08 14.13
C MET A 100 16.34 -3.16 13.82
N ASP A 101 16.70 -3.96 12.85
CA ASP A 101 18.07 -4.12 12.37
C ASP A 101 18.42 -3.13 11.25
N LEU A 102 19.66 -3.19 10.76
CA LEU A 102 20.12 -2.36 9.65
C LEU A 102 19.36 -2.65 8.36
N SER A 103 18.96 -3.90 8.13
CA SER A 103 18.19 -4.31 6.96
C SER A 103 16.83 -3.63 6.93
N PHE A 104 16.10 -3.65 8.05
CA PHE A 104 14.86 -2.91 8.22
C PHE A 104 15.03 -1.41 7.93
N ALA A 105 16.07 -0.80 8.53
CA ALA A 105 16.32 0.64 8.36
C ALA A 105 16.60 1.00 6.90
N LEU A 106 17.39 0.19 6.18
CA LEU A 106 17.69 0.39 4.76
C LEU A 106 16.46 0.23 3.88
N PHE A 107 15.64 -0.79 4.12
CA PHE A 107 14.39 -0.99 3.39
C PHE A 107 13.41 0.18 3.59
N VAL A 108 13.22 0.63 4.83
CA VAL A 108 12.33 1.76 5.15
C VAL A 108 12.85 3.05 4.55
N ALA A 109 14.15 3.33 4.62
CA ALA A 109 14.76 4.52 4.04
C ALA A 109 14.63 4.53 2.51
N ALA A 110 14.93 3.41 1.85
CA ALA A 110 14.77 3.26 0.40
C ALA A 110 13.31 3.46 -0.02
N GLY A 111 12.36 2.86 0.71
CA GLY A 111 10.93 3.03 0.47
C GLY A 111 10.47 4.47 0.63
N ALA A 112 10.91 5.14 1.69
CA ALA A 112 10.56 6.52 1.97
C ALA A 112 11.07 7.48 0.88
N VAL A 113 12.33 7.37 0.49
CA VAL A 113 12.94 8.20 -0.56
C VAL A 113 12.28 7.92 -1.92
N SER A 114 12.08 6.64 -2.26
CA SER A 114 11.43 6.26 -3.52
C SER A 114 10.00 6.78 -3.59
N GLN A 115 9.23 6.74 -2.51
CA GLN A 115 7.85 7.24 -2.51
C GLN A 115 7.78 8.78 -2.60
N ILE A 116 8.73 9.51 -2.00
CA ILE A 116 8.85 10.96 -2.18
C ILE A 116 9.18 11.27 -3.64
N ALA A 117 10.18 10.60 -4.22
CA ALA A 117 10.57 10.74 -5.62
C ALA A 117 9.42 10.42 -6.57
N ALA A 118 8.71 9.32 -6.36
CA ALA A 118 7.53 8.93 -7.13
C ALA A 118 6.48 10.03 -7.15
N THR A 119 6.18 10.62 -5.99
CA THR A 119 5.20 11.71 -5.86
C THR A 119 5.68 12.95 -6.60
N ALA A 120 6.94 13.32 -6.46
CA ALA A 120 7.53 14.49 -7.15
C ALA A 120 7.49 14.32 -8.69
N LEU A 121 7.87 13.15 -9.21
CA LEU A 121 7.83 12.83 -10.64
C LEU A 121 6.39 12.83 -11.18
N MET A 122 5.46 12.22 -10.47
CA MET A 122 4.05 12.21 -10.84
C MET A 122 3.50 13.64 -10.93
N LEU A 123 3.80 14.49 -9.97
CA LEU A 123 3.34 15.87 -9.95
C LEU A 123 4.03 16.72 -11.04
N ALA A 124 5.31 16.46 -11.33
CA ALA A 124 6.01 17.10 -12.45
C ALA A 124 5.38 16.73 -13.80
N ALA A 125 5.00 15.47 -13.99
CA ALA A 125 4.27 15.00 -15.16
C ALA A 125 2.88 15.67 -15.29
N MET A 126 2.15 15.80 -14.18
CA MET A 126 0.82 16.46 -14.13
C MET A 126 0.84 17.95 -14.48
N ARG A 127 2.00 18.61 -14.36
CA ARG A 127 2.17 20.00 -14.84
C ARG A 127 2.20 20.10 -16.36
N GLN A 128 2.57 19.04 -17.05
CA GLN A 128 2.78 19.04 -18.50
C GLN A 128 1.61 18.39 -19.27
N ARG A 129 0.83 17.53 -18.61
CA ARG A 129 -0.28 16.77 -19.22
C ARG A 129 -1.45 16.60 -18.27
N ALA A 130 -2.61 16.32 -18.84
CA ALA A 130 -3.83 16.07 -18.09
C ALA A 130 -3.64 14.95 -17.05
N PHE A 131 -4.19 15.15 -15.86
CA PHE A 131 -4.14 14.21 -14.72
C PHE A 131 -4.42 12.75 -15.12
N VAL A 132 -5.43 12.53 -15.97
CA VAL A 132 -5.86 11.20 -16.41
C VAL A 132 -4.74 10.47 -17.17
N VAL A 133 -4.03 11.18 -18.05
CA VAL A 133 -2.94 10.59 -18.86
C VAL A 133 -1.76 10.19 -17.99
N VAL A 134 -1.34 11.08 -17.08
CA VAL A 134 -0.23 10.81 -16.15
C VAL A 134 -0.58 9.65 -15.21
N THR A 135 -1.81 9.63 -14.69
CA THR A 135 -2.29 8.53 -13.84
C THR A 135 -2.21 7.19 -14.56
N ALA A 136 -2.54 7.13 -15.86
CA ALA A 136 -2.43 5.88 -16.62
C ALA A 136 -1.00 5.34 -16.68
N TRP A 137 -0.03 6.22 -16.97
CA TRP A 137 1.37 5.81 -16.99
C TRP A 137 1.87 5.38 -15.62
N THR A 138 1.47 6.07 -14.56
CA THR A 138 1.80 5.69 -13.18
C THR A 138 1.16 4.34 -12.79
N LYS A 139 -0.05 4.04 -13.28
CA LYS A 139 -0.77 2.78 -13.00
C LYS A 139 -0.23 1.56 -13.77
N THR A 140 0.89 1.68 -14.49
CA THR A 140 1.71 0.53 -14.91
C THR A 140 2.52 -0.06 -13.73
N GLU A 141 2.49 0.59 -12.58
CA GLU A 141 3.14 0.19 -11.32
C GLU A 141 3.01 -1.31 -10.98
N PRO A 142 1.82 -1.97 -11.04
CA PRO A 142 1.70 -3.37 -10.63
C PRO A 142 2.61 -4.33 -11.42
N VAL A 143 2.80 -4.09 -12.71
CA VAL A 143 3.73 -4.88 -13.54
C VAL A 143 5.17 -4.69 -13.08
N GLN A 144 5.54 -3.45 -12.76
CA GLN A 144 6.89 -3.13 -12.26
C GLN A 144 7.13 -3.68 -10.86
N VAL A 145 6.10 -3.67 -9.98
CA VAL A 145 6.15 -4.31 -8.65
C VAL A 145 6.37 -5.80 -8.77
N ALA A 146 5.73 -6.46 -9.74
CA ALA A 146 5.94 -7.89 -9.98
C ALA A 146 7.41 -8.21 -10.34
N VAL A 147 8.00 -7.40 -11.23
CA VAL A 147 9.41 -7.56 -11.62
C VAL A 147 10.35 -7.26 -10.46
N PHE A 148 10.16 -6.13 -9.77
CA PHE A 148 11.05 -5.74 -8.67
C PHE A 148 10.89 -6.65 -7.45
N GLY A 149 9.67 -7.13 -7.16
CA GLY A 149 9.41 -8.10 -6.08
C GLY A 149 10.14 -9.41 -6.31
N LEU A 150 10.12 -9.91 -7.55
CA LEU A 150 10.88 -11.10 -7.92
C LEU A 150 12.40 -10.89 -7.75
N VAL A 151 12.94 -9.76 -8.22
CA VAL A 151 14.39 -9.51 -8.21
C VAL A 151 14.90 -9.19 -6.80
N VAL A 152 14.16 -8.43 -6.00
CA VAL A 152 14.66 -7.92 -4.70
C VAL A 152 14.28 -8.84 -3.55
N LEU A 153 13.06 -9.39 -3.56
CA LEU A 153 12.53 -10.21 -2.46
C LEU A 153 12.42 -11.71 -2.80
N GLY A 154 12.60 -12.09 -4.06
CA GLY A 154 12.36 -13.46 -4.52
C GLY A 154 10.88 -13.84 -4.55
N ASP A 155 9.98 -12.86 -4.56
CA ASP A 155 8.52 -13.10 -4.62
C ASP A 155 8.18 -13.87 -5.90
N THR A 156 7.74 -15.11 -5.79
CA THR A 156 7.29 -15.89 -6.94
C THR A 156 5.84 -15.58 -7.26
N ILE A 157 5.55 -15.34 -8.53
CA ILE A 157 4.20 -15.03 -9.03
C ILE A 157 3.83 -16.10 -10.05
N SER A 158 2.65 -16.71 -9.90
CA SER A 158 2.15 -17.69 -10.87
C SER A 158 1.90 -17.03 -12.25
N TRP A 159 1.99 -17.83 -13.32
CA TRP A 159 1.70 -17.34 -14.68
C TRP A 159 0.30 -16.75 -14.82
N LEU A 160 -0.68 -17.33 -14.11
CA LEU A 160 -2.05 -16.84 -14.11
C LEU A 160 -2.12 -15.46 -13.43
N ALA A 161 -1.43 -15.28 -12.29
CA ALA A 161 -1.37 -13.98 -11.62
C ALA A 161 -0.63 -12.94 -12.47
N MET A 162 0.44 -13.31 -13.19
CA MET A 162 1.13 -12.40 -14.12
C MET A 162 0.21 -11.97 -15.27
N ALA A 163 -0.52 -12.89 -15.88
CA ALA A 163 -1.50 -12.58 -16.92
C ALA A 163 -2.61 -11.65 -16.37
N ALA A 164 -3.10 -11.92 -15.17
CA ALA A 164 -4.09 -11.09 -14.48
C ALA A 164 -3.61 -9.66 -14.26
N ILE A 165 -2.35 -9.48 -13.81
CA ILE A 165 -1.70 -8.18 -13.62
C ILE A 165 -1.65 -7.40 -14.95
N ILE A 166 -1.25 -8.05 -16.03
CA ILE A 166 -1.16 -7.45 -17.38
C ILE A 166 -2.55 -7.03 -17.87
N VAL A 167 -3.55 -7.90 -17.73
CA VAL A 167 -4.93 -7.59 -18.15
C VAL A 167 -5.50 -6.41 -17.37
N ALA A 168 -5.39 -6.41 -16.04
CA ALA A 168 -5.88 -5.32 -15.20
C ALA A 168 -5.18 -4.00 -15.50
N THR A 169 -3.85 -4.00 -15.66
CA THR A 169 -3.05 -2.82 -16.01
C THR A 169 -3.40 -2.28 -17.40
N THR A 170 -3.64 -3.17 -18.36
CA THR A 170 -4.11 -2.79 -19.70
C THR A 170 -5.48 -2.11 -19.61
N GLY A 171 -6.37 -2.58 -18.76
CA GLY A 171 -7.67 -1.97 -18.51
C GLY A 171 -7.57 -0.50 -18.10
N VAL A 172 -6.69 -0.18 -17.15
CA VAL A 172 -6.45 1.22 -16.74
C VAL A 172 -5.87 2.05 -17.88
N THR A 173 -4.94 1.49 -18.64
CA THR A 173 -4.33 2.18 -19.79
C THR A 173 -5.36 2.49 -20.89
N VAL A 174 -6.29 1.58 -21.15
CA VAL A 174 -7.40 1.78 -22.09
C VAL A 174 -8.34 2.88 -21.62
N MET A 175 -8.72 2.88 -20.32
CA MET A 175 -9.57 3.93 -19.75
C MET A 175 -8.97 5.33 -19.88
N ALA A 176 -7.65 5.44 -19.78
CA ALA A 176 -6.95 6.71 -19.80
C ALA A 176 -6.72 7.27 -21.21
N ARG A 177 -6.98 6.51 -22.28
CA ARG A 177 -6.85 6.95 -23.68
C ARG A 177 -8.02 7.85 -24.11
N LYS A 178 -8.41 8.85 -23.31
CA LYS A 178 -9.35 9.87 -23.77
C LYS A 178 -8.70 10.76 -24.83
N PRO A 179 -9.38 11.08 -25.93
CA PRO A 179 -8.93 12.13 -26.83
C PRO A 179 -8.85 13.43 -26.04
N VAL A 180 -7.65 13.96 -25.89
CA VAL A 180 -7.47 15.29 -25.30
C VAL A 180 -7.87 16.30 -26.38
N SER A 181 -9.06 16.91 -26.21
CA SER A 181 -9.51 17.98 -27.08
C SER A 181 -8.75 19.24 -26.74
N GLY A 182 -7.86 19.69 -27.62
CA GLY A 182 -7.13 20.93 -27.52
C GLY A 182 -5.73 20.88 -28.13
N PRO A 183 -5.13 22.00 -28.53
CA PRO A 183 -3.76 22.06 -29.04
C PRO A 183 -2.81 21.62 -27.94
N GLN A 184 -2.08 20.54 -28.19
CA GLN A 184 -1.05 20.04 -27.29
C GLN A 184 0.29 20.66 -27.68
N GLU A 185 0.65 21.76 -27.02
CA GLU A 185 1.99 22.33 -27.13
C GLU A 185 2.98 21.47 -26.31
N GLY A 186 4.01 20.94 -26.96
CA GLY A 186 5.12 20.24 -26.34
C GLY A 186 5.25 18.75 -26.68
N SER A 187 6.41 18.18 -26.35
CA SER A 187 6.78 16.79 -26.62
C SER A 187 5.88 15.81 -25.86
N ALA A 188 5.32 14.81 -26.54
CA ALA A 188 4.44 13.79 -25.94
C ALA A 188 5.20 12.77 -25.06
N TRP A 189 6.51 12.58 -25.30
CA TRP A 189 7.29 11.53 -24.62
C TRP A 189 7.71 11.89 -23.19
N GLN A 190 7.98 13.16 -22.92
CA GLN A 190 8.50 13.60 -21.61
C GLN A 190 7.53 13.32 -20.46
N PRO A 191 6.23 13.66 -20.53
CA PRO A 191 5.27 13.31 -19.48
C PRO A 191 5.04 11.80 -19.33
N ALA A 192 5.15 11.04 -20.44
CA ALA A 192 5.06 9.59 -20.42
C ALA A 192 6.23 8.97 -19.65
N VAL A 193 7.46 9.42 -19.93
CA VAL A 193 8.65 8.97 -19.19
C VAL A 193 8.56 9.35 -17.71
N LEU A 194 8.18 10.58 -17.38
CA LEU A 194 7.99 10.98 -15.98
C LEU A 194 6.93 10.14 -15.28
N GLY A 195 5.82 9.80 -15.95
CA GLY A 195 4.77 8.94 -15.40
C GLY A 195 5.24 7.50 -15.19
N LEU A 196 5.99 6.93 -16.15
CA LEU A 196 6.59 5.60 -16.01
C LEU A 196 7.64 5.54 -14.90
N LEU A 197 8.51 6.55 -14.81
CA LEU A 197 9.49 6.65 -13.73
C LEU A 197 8.81 6.84 -12.36
N ALA A 198 7.72 7.61 -12.30
CA ALA A 198 6.92 7.71 -11.09
C ALA A 198 6.35 6.35 -10.68
N GLY A 199 5.82 5.57 -11.64
CA GLY A 199 5.37 4.19 -11.42
C GLY A 199 6.50 3.30 -10.91
N ALA A 200 7.70 3.39 -11.49
CA ALA A 200 8.86 2.63 -11.05
C ALA A 200 9.28 2.98 -9.62
N CYS A 201 9.30 4.26 -9.28
CA CYS A 201 9.59 4.68 -7.91
C CYS A 201 8.52 4.24 -6.92
N PHE A 202 7.22 4.25 -7.28
CA PHE A 202 6.17 3.68 -6.45
C PHE A 202 6.32 2.16 -6.29
N ALA A 203 6.71 1.47 -7.36
CA ALA A 203 6.96 0.04 -7.32
C ALA A 203 8.14 -0.32 -6.40
N ILE A 204 9.26 0.41 -6.51
CA ILE A 204 10.40 0.26 -5.59
C ILE A 204 9.95 0.54 -4.15
N ALA A 205 9.17 1.59 -3.91
CA ALA A 205 8.65 1.88 -2.58
C ALA A 205 7.78 0.74 -2.02
N ALA A 206 6.88 0.16 -2.82
CA ALA A 206 6.04 -0.95 -2.40
C ALA A 206 6.86 -2.20 -2.03
N VAL A 207 7.83 -2.57 -2.88
CA VAL A 207 8.71 -3.72 -2.66
C VAL A 207 9.62 -3.51 -1.44
N THR A 208 10.21 -2.33 -1.29
CA THR A 208 11.10 -2.05 -0.16
C THR A 208 10.32 -1.93 1.16
N PHE A 209 9.14 -1.33 1.19
CA PHE A 209 8.31 -1.37 2.41
C PHE A 209 7.89 -2.79 2.78
N ARG A 210 7.54 -3.64 1.79
CA ARG A 210 7.33 -5.07 2.05
C ARG A 210 8.60 -5.72 2.59
N GLY A 211 9.77 -5.44 2.01
CA GLY A 211 11.06 -5.90 2.53
C GLY A 211 11.29 -5.50 3.97
N GLY A 212 10.95 -4.25 4.34
CA GLY A 212 11.00 -3.78 5.72
C GLY A 212 10.05 -4.56 6.65
N ILE A 213 8.82 -4.83 6.22
CA ILE A 213 7.87 -5.65 6.99
C ILE A 213 8.42 -7.06 7.22
N LEU A 214 9.04 -7.66 6.20
CA LEU A 214 9.62 -9.00 6.30
C LEU A 214 10.90 -9.02 7.15
N ALA A 215 11.70 -7.97 7.11
CA ALA A 215 12.93 -7.84 7.91
C ALA A 215 12.68 -7.77 9.42
N LEU A 216 11.46 -7.45 9.88
CA LEU A 216 11.10 -7.48 11.30
C LEU A 216 10.95 -8.92 11.85
N GLY A 217 11.15 -9.93 11.03
CA GLY A 217 11.20 -11.34 11.46
C GLY A 217 9.87 -11.87 11.98
N ASP A 218 9.95 -12.69 13.05
CA ASP A 218 8.82 -13.35 13.66
C ASP A 218 8.03 -12.41 14.56
N GLY A 219 6.84 -12.06 14.16
CA GLY A 219 5.95 -11.20 14.94
C GLY A 219 4.57 -11.14 14.30
N HIS A 220 3.58 -10.68 15.05
CA HIS A 220 2.24 -10.54 14.53
C HIS A 220 2.24 -9.59 13.32
N PHE A 221 1.68 -10.04 12.19
CA PHE A 221 1.70 -9.30 10.91
C PHE A 221 1.16 -7.86 11.04
N LEU A 222 0.15 -7.66 11.90
CA LEU A 222 -0.43 -6.34 12.17
C LEU A 222 0.61 -5.39 12.80
N MET A 223 1.41 -5.88 13.75
CA MET A 223 2.46 -5.08 14.40
C MET A 223 3.56 -4.73 13.40
N ARG A 224 4.05 -5.70 12.62
CA ARG A 224 5.09 -5.48 11.60
C ARG A 224 4.64 -4.46 10.55
N ALA A 225 3.41 -4.60 10.03
CA ALA A 225 2.85 -3.67 9.06
C ALA A 225 2.71 -2.25 9.62
N SER A 226 2.12 -2.11 10.82
CA SER A 226 1.87 -0.81 11.44
C SER A 226 3.16 -0.10 11.86
N LEU A 227 4.14 -0.82 12.39
CA LEU A 227 5.44 -0.27 12.75
C LEU A 227 6.20 0.23 11.52
N THR A 228 6.26 -0.58 10.45
CA THR A 228 6.93 -0.19 9.21
C THR A 228 6.27 1.04 8.59
N LEU A 229 4.93 1.13 8.64
CA LEU A 229 4.19 2.30 8.19
C LEU A 229 4.55 3.54 9.02
N ALA A 230 4.55 3.44 10.35
CA ALA A 230 4.88 4.56 11.23
C ALA A 230 6.32 5.05 10.99
N CYS A 231 7.29 4.14 10.89
CA CYS A 231 8.68 4.47 10.55
C CYS A 231 8.78 5.11 9.17
N GLY A 232 8.12 4.55 8.14
CA GLY A 232 8.13 5.09 6.78
C GLY A 232 7.57 6.50 6.70
N LEU A 233 6.39 6.75 7.29
CA LEU A 233 5.79 8.09 7.34
C LEU A 233 6.63 9.06 8.20
N GLY A 234 7.25 8.58 9.28
CA GLY A 234 8.17 9.38 10.09
C GLY A 234 9.37 9.85 9.28
N VAL A 235 10.06 8.94 8.60
CA VAL A 235 11.21 9.28 7.73
C VAL A 235 10.79 10.24 6.62
N GLN A 236 9.68 10.00 5.93
CA GLN A 236 9.17 10.88 4.89
C GLN A 236 8.84 12.28 5.42
N THR A 237 8.18 12.35 6.57
CA THR A 237 7.86 13.62 7.22
C THR A 237 9.12 14.41 7.56
N LEU A 238 10.12 13.75 8.16
CA LEU A 238 11.37 14.40 8.58
C LEU A 238 12.19 14.88 7.37
N LEU A 239 12.37 14.03 6.36
CA LEU A 239 13.13 14.37 5.15
C LEU A 239 12.51 15.56 4.42
N LEU A 240 11.20 15.52 4.19
CA LEU A 240 10.52 16.59 3.44
C LEU A 240 10.34 17.85 4.28
N ALA A 241 10.13 17.73 5.61
CA ALA A 241 10.11 18.87 6.51
C ALA A 241 11.48 19.58 6.56
N ALA A 242 12.57 18.82 6.70
CA ALA A 242 13.92 19.38 6.66
C ALA A 242 14.20 20.12 5.35
N TRP A 243 13.86 19.50 4.22
CA TRP A 243 13.96 20.13 2.91
C TRP A 243 13.16 21.44 2.83
N MET A 244 11.89 21.41 3.25
CA MET A 244 11.03 22.60 3.18
C MET A 244 11.48 23.71 4.13
N MET A 245 11.94 23.38 5.32
CA MET A 245 12.47 24.38 6.28
C MET A 245 13.71 25.09 5.73
N ILE A 246 14.55 24.40 4.96
CA ILE A 246 15.77 24.97 4.40
C ILE A 246 15.48 25.78 3.14
N PHE A 247 14.68 25.26 2.21
CA PHE A 247 14.55 25.82 0.86
C PHE A 247 13.19 26.48 0.59
N HIS A 248 12.14 26.19 1.39
CA HIS A 248 10.75 26.59 1.14
C HIS A 248 10.01 26.91 2.44
N TYR A 249 10.62 27.66 3.34
CA TYR A 249 10.10 27.94 4.69
C TYR A 249 8.66 28.48 4.70
N GLU A 250 8.32 29.38 3.79
CA GLU A 250 6.93 29.90 3.69
C GLU A 250 5.92 28.80 3.36
N ALA A 251 6.29 27.85 2.48
CA ALA A 251 5.42 26.71 2.15
C ALA A 251 5.25 25.79 3.37
N TRP A 252 6.29 25.59 4.17
CA TRP A 252 6.23 24.87 5.43
C TRP A 252 5.25 25.50 6.40
N VAL A 253 5.36 26.81 6.62
CA VAL A 253 4.44 27.56 7.51
C VAL A 253 2.99 27.48 7.04
N ARG A 254 2.75 27.59 5.71
CA ARG A 254 1.40 27.40 5.14
C ARG A 254 0.85 26.00 5.38
N CYS A 255 1.67 24.94 5.35
CA CYS A 255 1.24 23.58 5.68
C CYS A 255 0.75 23.48 7.12
N LEU A 256 1.44 24.13 8.08
CA LEU A 256 1.05 24.13 9.48
C LEU A 256 -0.28 24.87 9.71
N HIS A 257 -0.50 26.00 9.02
CA HIS A 257 -1.74 26.77 9.13
C HIS A 257 -2.95 26.06 8.50
N ALA A 258 -2.75 25.18 7.52
CA ALA A 258 -3.82 24.44 6.86
C ALA A 258 -4.29 23.19 7.65
N TRP A 259 -3.97 23.07 8.95
CA TRP A 259 -4.14 21.84 9.74
C TRP A 259 -5.58 21.29 9.75
N ARG A 260 -6.61 22.16 9.78
CA ARG A 260 -8.02 21.73 9.92
C ARG A 260 -8.50 20.79 8.82
N ILE A 261 -8.16 21.06 7.57
CA ILE A 261 -8.50 20.20 6.43
C ILE A 261 -7.45 19.10 6.24
N SER A 262 -6.19 19.40 6.57
CA SER A 262 -5.05 18.53 6.42
C SER A 262 -5.12 17.30 7.32
N ILE A 263 -5.72 17.42 8.50
CA ILE A 263 -5.88 16.31 9.45
C ILE A 263 -6.75 15.18 8.86
N TRP A 264 -7.80 15.52 8.13
CA TRP A 264 -8.64 14.54 7.44
C TRP A 264 -7.93 13.88 6.27
N GLY A 265 -7.13 14.66 5.52
CA GLY A 265 -6.25 14.14 4.48
C GLY A 265 -5.19 13.19 5.04
N GLY A 266 -4.63 13.53 6.20
CA GLY A 266 -3.67 12.70 6.95
C GLY A 266 -4.31 11.41 7.46
N LEU A 267 -5.48 11.49 8.08
CA LEU A 267 -6.22 10.32 8.58
C LEU A 267 -6.55 9.34 7.45
N LEU A 268 -7.18 9.82 6.36
CA LEU A 268 -7.49 8.97 5.21
C LEU A 268 -6.22 8.43 4.54
N GLY A 269 -5.14 9.24 4.51
CA GLY A 269 -3.85 8.82 3.99
C GLY A 269 -3.21 7.71 4.81
N ALA A 270 -3.19 7.86 6.14
CA ALA A 270 -2.68 6.84 7.06
C ALA A 270 -3.54 5.57 7.00
N SER A 271 -4.88 5.70 6.98
CA SER A 271 -5.81 4.58 6.86
C SER A 271 -5.63 3.81 5.56
N ALA A 272 -5.51 4.50 4.42
CA ALA A 272 -5.20 3.87 3.14
C ALA A 272 -3.86 3.14 3.18
N SER A 273 -2.82 3.80 3.73
CA SER A 273 -1.49 3.19 3.84
C SER A 273 -1.48 1.99 4.79
N SER A 274 -2.25 2.02 5.89
CA SER A 274 -2.41 0.87 6.78
C SER A 274 -2.96 -0.35 6.05
N GLY A 275 -3.98 -0.18 5.21
CA GLY A 275 -4.51 -1.27 4.40
C GLY A 275 -3.49 -1.81 3.38
N TRP A 276 -2.71 -0.92 2.71
CA TRP A 276 -1.62 -1.36 1.82
C TRP A 276 -0.54 -2.15 2.55
N PHE A 277 -0.05 -1.63 3.69
CA PHE A 277 1.00 -2.29 4.47
C PHE A 277 0.53 -3.61 5.06
N LEU A 278 -0.75 -3.69 5.48
CA LEU A 278 -1.35 -4.94 5.92
C LEU A 278 -1.39 -5.97 4.77
N GLY A 279 -1.79 -5.54 3.58
CA GLY A 279 -1.70 -6.38 2.38
C GLY A 279 -0.26 -6.85 2.11
N PHE A 280 0.73 -5.96 2.18
CA PHE A 280 2.14 -6.30 1.98
C PHE A 280 2.70 -7.26 3.04
N ALA A 281 2.12 -7.28 4.24
CA ALA A 281 2.49 -8.25 5.27
C ALA A 281 1.98 -9.67 4.98
N LEU A 282 0.87 -9.78 4.24
CA LEU A 282 0.13 -11.03 4.05
C LEU A 282 0.34 -11.68 2.68
N THR A 283 0.69 -10.90 1.64
CA THR A 283 0.90 -11.41 0.28
C THR A 283 1.94 -10.58 -0.49
N ALA A 284 2.31 -11.04 -1.69
CA ALA A 284 3.22 -10.32 -2.57
C ALA A 284 2.69 -8.91 -2.89
N ALA A 285 3.59 -7.93 -2.90
CA ALA A 285 3.22 -6.53 -3.16
C ALA A 285 2.51 -6.34 -4.50
N ALA A 286 2.84 -7.15 -5.51
CA ALA A 286 2.19 -7.12 -6.82
C ALA A 286 0.70 -7.47 -6.76
N ASN A 287 0.30 -8.46 -5.95
CA ASN A 287 -1.11 -8.83 -5.76
C ASN A 287 -1.88 -7.66 -5.16
N VAL A 288 -1.34 -7.06 -4.09
CA VAL A 288 -1.93 -5.90 -3.40
C VAL A 288 -2.10 -4.71 -4.36
N ARG A 289 -1.08 -4.39 -5.15
CA ARG A 289 -1.10 -3.26 -6.08
C ARG A 289 -2.01 -3.50 -7.27
N THR A 290 -2.14 -4.74 -7.72
CA THR A 290 -3.08 -5.11 -8.79
C THR A 290 -4.53 -5.02 -8.30
N LEU A 291 -4.84 -5.59 -7.14
CA LEU A 291 -6.17 -5.41 -6.53
C LEU A 291 -6.45 -3.92 -6.26
N GLY A 292 -5.42 -3.14 -5.93
CA GLY A 292 -5.51 -1.69 -5.76
C GLY A 292 -5.99 -0.93 -7.00
N LEU A 293 -5.96 -1.50 -8.20
CA LEU A 293 -6.52 -0.88 -9.40
C LEU A 293 -8.04 -0.67 -9.30
N VAL A 294 -8.74 -1.33 -8.39
CA VAL A 294 -10.16 -1.06 -8.07
C VAL A 294 -10.39 0.38 -7.58
N GLU A 295 -9.34 1.10 -7.14
CA GLU A 295 -9.39 2.54 -6.86
C GLU A 295 -9.96 3.33 -8.04
N VAL A 296 -9.63 2.94 -9.26
CA VAL A 296 -10.11 3.59 -10.49
C VAL A 296 -11.61 3.42 -10.63
N LEU A 297 -12.15 2.25 -10.21
CA LEU A 297 -13.60 1.99 -10.21
C LEU A 297 -14.31 2.86 -9.17
N PHE A 298 -13.74 3.02 -7.98
CA PHE A 298 -14.27 3.94 -6.97
C PHE A 298 -14.26 5.40 -7.44
N ALA A 299 -13.17 5.83 -8.08
CA ALA A 299 -13.07 7.17 -8.64
C ALA A 299 -14.11 7.39 -9.76
N GLN A 300 -14.35 6.38 -10.61
CA GLN A 300 -15.36 6.43 -11.65
C GLN A 300 -16.78 6.48 -11.07
N LEU A 301 -17.09 5.65 -10.09
CA LEU A 301 -18.37 5.64 -9.39
C LEU A 301 -18.67 7.01 -8.75
N LEU A 302 -17.67 7.59 -8.09
CA LEU A 302 -17.78 8.92 -7.51
C LEU A 302 -18.05 9.98 -8.59
N SER A 303 -17.35 9.90 -9.72
CA SER A 303 -17.55 10.80 -10.87
C SER A 303 -18.98 10.70 -11.44
N TRP A 304 -19.54 9.52 -11.55
CA TRP A 304 -20.93 9.33 -12.00
C TRP A 304 -21.94 9.91 -11.02
N ARG A 305 -21.75 9.64 -9.73
CA ARG A 305 -22.66 10.13 -8.68
C ARG A 305 -22.66 11.65 -8.55
N VAL A 306 -21.47 12.28 -8.68
CA VAL A 306 -21.29 13.72 -8.47
C VAL A 306 -21.53 14.52 -9.75
N PHE A 307 -21.10 14.03 -10.91
CA PHE A 307 -21.09 14.79 -12.16
C PHE A 307 -22.08 14.27 -13.22
N ALA A 308 -22.86 13.22 -12.93
CA ALA A 308 -23.82 12.60 -13.85
C ALA A 308 -23.23 12.33 -15.27
N SER A 309 -21.92 12.09 -15.35
CA SER A 309 -21.19 11.92 -16.61
C SER A 309 -21.52 10.57 -17.25
N LYS A 310 -21.82 10.56 -18.56
CA LYS A 310 -22.01 9.30 -19.30
C LYS A 310 -20.67 8.61 -19.52
N SER A 311 -20.62 7.29 -19.30
CA SER A 311 -19.43 6.50 -19.59
C SER A 311 -19.16 6.40 -21.08
N THR A 312 -17.89 6.54 -21.44
CA THR A 312 -17.43 6.29 -22.81
C THR A 312 -17.21 4.78 -23.02
N ARG A 313 -17.20 4.33 -24.30
CA ARG A 313 -16.89 2.94 -24.62
C ARG A 313 -15.53 2.49 -24.06
N GLN A 314 -14.54 3.36 -24.08
CA GLN A 314 -13.21 3.08 -23.54
C GLN A 314 -13.23 2.88 -22.03
N GLU A 315 -14.01 3.69 -21.29
CA GLU A 315 -14.22 3.52 -19.85
C GLU A 315 -14.88 2.18 -19.53
N VAL A 316 -15.88 1.76 -20.31
CA VAL A 316 -16.55 0.46 -20.12
C VAL A 316 -15.58 -0.69 -20.39
N ILE A 317 -14.86 -0.67 -21.53
CA ILE A 317 -13.88 -1.72 -21.87
C ILE A 317 -12.80 -1.80 -20.79
N GLY A 318 -12.23 -0.67 -20.39
CA GLY A 318 -11.20 -0.65 -19.36
C GLY A 318 -11.70 -1.14 -18.01
N THR A 319 -12.94 -0.79 -17.62
CA THR A 319 -13.60 -1.31 -16.40
C THR A 319 -13.72 -2.83 -16.44
N VAL A 320 -14.20 -3.39 -17.57
CA VAL A 320 -14.31 -4.84 -17.74
C VAL A 320 -12.96 -5.52 -17.63
N LEU A 321 -11.91 -4.98 -18.26
CA LEU A 321 -10.56 -5.54 -18.19
C LEU A 321 -10.01 -5.50 -16.76
N ILE A 322 -10.23 -4.43 -16.01
CA ILE A 322 -9.81 -4.35 -14.59
C ILE A 322 -10.54 -5.42 -13.77
N VAL A 323 -11.85 -5.53 -13.91
CA VAL A 323 -12.66 -6.50 -13.16
C VAL A 323 -12.25 -7.94 -13.49
N VAL A 324 -12.05 -8.26 -14.77
CA VAL A 324 -11.60 -9.58 -15.22
C VAL A 324 -10.19 -9.88 -14.68
N GLY A 325 -9.25 -8.93 -14.82
CA GLY A 325 -7.90 -9.11 -14.31
C GLY A 325 -7.86 -9.32 -12.80
N VAL A 326 -8.62 -8.53 -12.04
CA VAL A 326 -8.74 -8.70 -10.58
C VAL A 326 -9.38 -10.04 -10.22
N ALA A 327 -10.44 -10.46 -10.90
CA ALA A 327 -11.08 -11.76 -10.67
C ALA A 327 -10.10 -12.93 -10.94
N CYS A 328 -9.37 -12.87 -12.07
CA CYS A 328 -8.32 -13.87 -12.37
C CYS A 328 -7.20 -13.87 -11.30
N LEU A 329 -6.80 -12.69 -10.79
CA LEU A 329 -5.80 -12.61 -9.72
C LEU A 329 -6.30 -13.30 -8.44
N LEU A 330 -7.55 -13.04 -8.04
CA LEU A 330 -8.13 -13.66 -6.84
C LEU A 330 -8.22 -15.19 -6.98
N LEU A 331 -8.57 -15.69 -8.17
CA LEU A 331 -8.56 -17.13 -8.47
C LEU A 331 -7.15 -17.72 -8.46
N ALA A 332 -6.14 -16.94 -8.84
CA ALA A 332 -4.74 -17.40 -8.84
C ALA A 332 -4.12 -17.39 -7.42
N SER A 333 -4.72 -16.66 -6.48
CA SER A 333 -4.25 -16.54 -5.10
C SER A 333 -5.07 -17.36 -4.09
N ALA A 334 -6.15 -18.01 -4.53
CA ALA A 334 -6.94 -18.97 -3.77
C ALA A 334 -6.31 -20.37 -3.79
#